data_1070890b7dc73efd6cc3824722f529cc
#
_entry.id   1070890b7dc73efd6cc3824722f529cc
#
_cell.length_a   1.000
_cell.length_b   1.000
_cell.length_c   1.000
_cell.angle_alpha   90.00
_cell.angle_beta   90.00
_cell.angle_gamma   90.00
#
_symmetry.space_group_name_H-M   'P 1'
#
loop_
_entity.id
_entity.type
_entity.pdbx_description
1 polymer ?
#
loop_
_entity_poly.entity_id
_entity_poly.type
_entity_poly.pdbx_seq_one_letter_code
_entity_poly.pdbx_strand_id
1 'polypeptide(L)'
;MRILLVDDHQMVRLGLKSFFELQDDIEEVTEATNGREGVEKALEGRPDVIMMDIVMPEMSGIDATLAILKEWPEAKILILTSYLDNEKIYPVLDAGARGYMLKTSSADEILHAVRKVAKGEFAIETEVSKKVEYHRNHIELHEDLTARERDILGLLAKGYENQRIADELFISLKTVKTHVSNILSKLEVSDRTQAVVYAFQHHLVPQDDF
;
A
#
# COMPACT_ATOMS: atom_id res chain seq x y z
N MET A 1 27.16 -2.96 -7.97
CA MET A 1 25.74 -2.57 -7.74
C MET A 1 25.67 -1.38 -6.81
N ARG A 2 24.91 -0.33 -7.18
CA ARG A 2 24.71 0.89 -6.38
C ARG A 2 23.36 0.84 -5.67
N ILE A 3 23.36 1.13 -4.37
CA ILE A 3 22.17 1.06 -3.52
C ILE A 3 21.88 2.44 -2.92
N LEU A 4 20.62 2.84 -2.89
CA LEU A 4 20.14 3.98 -2.11
C LEU A 4 19.34 3.47 -0.92
N LEU A 5 19.78 3.80 0.30
CA LEU A 5 19.06 3.52 1.55
C LEU A 5 18.25 4.75 1.97
N VAL A 6 16.94 4.63 2.05
CA VAL A 6 16.03 5.69 2.47
C VAL A 6 15.34 5.25 3.76
N ASP A 7 15.73 5.79 4.89
CA ASP A 7 15.23 5.45 6.22
C ASP A 7 15.53 6.60 7.19
N ASP A 8 14.63 6.97 8.07
CA ASP A 8 14.86 8.02 9.06
C ASP A 8 15.66 7.52 10.28
N HIS A 9 15.72 6.20 10.50
CA HIS A 9 16.42 5.58 11.61
C HIS A 9 17.94 5.47 11.33
N GLN A 10 18.75 6.33 11.93
CA GLN A 10 20.21 6.36 11.73
C GLN A 10 20.87 4.99 11.97
N MET A 11 20.48 4.27 13.02
CA MET A 11 21.10 2.97 13.36
C MET A 11 20.80 1.89 12.31
N VAL A 12 19.62 1.91 11.69
CA VAL A 12 19.27 1.01 10.60
C VAL A 12 20.14 1.29 9.38
N ARG A 13 20.25 2.58 8.98
CA ARG A 13 21.10 2.98 7.86
C ARG A 13 22.56 2.61 8.10
N LEU A 14 23.11 2.94 9.27
CA LEU A 14 24.50 2.63 9.61
C LEU A 14 24.78 1.12 9.57
N GLY A 15 23.87 0.31 10.15
CA GLY A 15 24.02 -1.13 10.18
C GLY A 15 23.98 -1.77 8.79
N LEU A 16 22.96 -1.42 7.99
CA LEU A 16 22.81 -1.94 6.63
C LEU A 16 23.93 -1.46 5.70
N LYS A 17 24.30 -0.18 5.78
CA LYS A 17 25.40 0.36 4.98
C LYS A 17 26.69 -0.37 5.27
N SER A 18 27.08 -0.49 6.54
CA SER A 18 28.32 -1.21 6.94
C SER A 18 28.31 -2.66 6.48
N PHE A 19 27.15 -3.34 6.53
CA PHE A 19 27.02 -4.72 6.08
C PHE A 19 27.13 -4.83 4.55
N PHE A 20 26.50 -3.92 3.81
CA PHE A 20 26.53 -3.93 2.35
C PHE A 20 27.91 -3.55 1.79
N GLU A 21 28.61 -2.60 2.40
CA GLU A 21 29.96 -2.21 1.99
C GLU A 21 31.01 -3.33 2.13
N LEU A 22 30.69 -4.40 2.87
CA LEU A 22 31.52 -5.61 2.98
C LEU A 22 31.31 -6.60 1.82
N GLN A 23 30.32 -6.36 0.94
CA GLN A 23 29.99 -7.27 -0.14
C GLN A 23 30.72 -6.90 -1.43
N ASP A 24 31.41 -7.84 -2.06
CA ASP A 24 32.22 -7.62 -3.26
C ASP A 24 31.40 -7.11 -4.47
N ASP A 25 30.10 -7.41 -4.52
CA ASP A 25 29.21 -7.03 -5.62
C ASP A 25 28.48 -5.69 -5.39
N ILE A 26 28.69 -5.03 -4.24
CA ILE A 26 28.16 -3.70 -3.94
C ILE A 26 29.27 -2.67 -4.11
N GLU A 27 29.04 -1.73 -4.99
CA GLU A 27 30.02 -0.71 -5.38
C GLU A 27 29.87 0.57 -4.53
N GLU A 28 28.61 0.93 -4.24
CA GLU A 28 28.30 2.16 -3.51
C GLU A 28 26.99 2.04 -2.75
N VAL A 29 26.95 2.60 -1.54
CA VAL A 29 25.73 2.73 -0.72
C VAL A 29 25.56 4.19 -0.35
N THR A 30 24.58 4.85 -0.97
CA THR A 30 24.16 6.21 -0.64
C THR A 30 22.98 6.18 0.35
N GLU A 31 22.78 7.27 1.09
CA GLU A 31 21.77 7.35 2.15
C GLU A 31 20.85 8.55 1.94
N ALA A 32 19.59 8.41 2.36
CA ALA A 32 18.62 9.49 2.52
C ALA A 32 17.87 9.31 3.85
N THR A 33 17.49 10.41 4.48
CA THR A 33 16.92 10.44 5.82
C THR A 33 15.40 10.64 5.85
N ASN A 34 14.80 10.89 4.69
CA ASN A 34 13.35 11.05 4.50
C ASN A 34 12.97 10.80 3.04
N GLY A 35 11.67 10.70 2.76
CA GLY A 35 11.16 10.39 1.43
C GLY A 35 11.51 11.44 0.38
N ARG A 36 11.55 12.74 0.72
CA ARG A 36 11.89 13.82 -0.21
C ARG A 36 13.34 13.71 -0.70
N GLU A 37 14.26 13.58 0.23
CA GLU A 37 15.69 13.36 -0.08
C GLU A 37 15.87 12.05 -0.88
N GLY A 38 15.08 11.01 -0.53
CA GLY A 38 15.04 9.74 -1.26
C GLY A 38 14.65 9.92 -2.72
N VAL A 39 13.60 10.69 -3.02
CA VAL A 39 13.16 10.99 -4.40
C VAL A 39 14.26 11.74 -5.17
N GLU A 40 14.82 12.80 -4.60
CA GLU A 40 15.85 13.60 -5.23
C GLU A 40 17.08 12.75 -5.60
N LYS A 41 17.61 11.99 -4.65
CA LYS A 41 18.79 11.14 -4.86
C LYS A 41 18.50 9.96 -5.81
N ALA A 42 17.30 9.38 -5.76
CA ALA A 42 16.90 8.32 -6.67
C ALA A 42 16.86 8.79 -8.12
N LEU A 43 16.28 9.95 -8.39
CA LEU A 43 16.13 10.49 -9.75
C LEU A 43 17.46 11.01 -10.30
N GLU A 44 18.31 11.60 -9.47
CA GLU A 44 19.63 12.07 -9.85
C GLU A 44 20.63 10.93 -10.07
N GLY A 45 20.76 10.03 -9.08
CA GLY A 45 21.77 8.98 -9.07
C GLY A 45 21.40 7.73 -9.85
N ARG A 46 20.12 7.46 -10.04
CA ARG A 46 19.61 6.23 -10.67
C ARG A 46 20.29 4.97 -10.16
N PRO A 47 20.16 4.63 -8.86
CA PRO A 47 20.79 3.45 -8.28
C PRO A 47 20.18 2.17 -8.83
N ASP A 48 20.90 1.05 -8.72
CA ASP A 48 20.42 -0.25 -9.17
C ASP A 48 19.25 -0.76 -8.30
N VAL A 49 19.24 -0.40 -7.01
CA VAL A 49 18.16 -0.71 -6.06
C VAL A 49 17.96 0.45 -5.09
N ILE A 50 16.70 0.77 -4.81
CA ILE A 50 16.30 1.71 -3.77
C ILE A 50 15.67 0.88 -2.65
N MET A 51 16.23 0.96 -1.45
CA MET A 51 15.61 0.44 -0.24
C MET A 51 14.86 1.59 0.44
N MET A 52 13.56 1.42 0.66
CA MET A 52 12.66 2.48 1.09
C MET A 52 11.90 2.08 2.35
N ASP A 53 12.12 2.82 3.45
CA ASP A 53 11.20 2.71 4.60
C ASP A 53 9.86 3.39 4.30
N ILE A 54 8.79 2.87 4.89
CA ILE A 54 7.44 3.42 4.70
C ILE A 54 7.19 4.62 5.61
N VAL A 55 7.59 4.53 6.87
CA VAL A 55 7.22 5.51 7.90
C VAL A 55 8.39 6.47 8.11
N MET A 56 8.31 7.62 7.49
CA MET A 56 9.34 8.66 7.59
C MET A 56 8.69 10.05 7.74
N PRO A 57 9.41 11.03 8.34
CA PRO A 57 8.94 12.41 8.41
C PRO A 57 8.93 13.08 7.03
N GLU A 58 8.21 14.19 6.92
CA GLU A 58 8.07 15.06 5.75
C GLU A 58 7.37 14.41 4.54
N MET A 59 7.83 13.26 4.09
CA MET A 59 7.27 12.50 2.97
C MET A 59 7.34 11.01 3.29
N SER A 60 6.20 10.32 3.25
CA SER A 60 6.15 8.88 3.49
C SER A 60 6.87 8.10 2.37
N GLY A 61 7.34 6.87 2.69
CA GLY A 61 7.94 6.01 1.67
C GLY A 61 6.94 5.57 0.61
N ILE A 62 5.64 5.56 0.90
CA ILE A 62 4.58 5.31 -0.09
C ILE A 62 4.57 6.44 -1.12
N ASP A 63 4.48 7.70 -0.66
CA ASP A 63 4.45 8.87 -1.53
C ASP A 63 5.77 8.99 -2.33
N ALA A 64 6.91 8.70 -1.69
CA ALA A 64 8.22 8.69 -2.34
C ALA A 64 8.30 7.62 -3.44
N THR A 65 7.81 6.40 -3.16
CA THR A 65 7.73 5.31 -4.13
C THR A 65 6.88 5.69 -5.34
N LEU A 66 5.68 6.23 -5.11
CA LEU A 66 4.80 6.71 -6.17
C LEU A 66 5.44 7.83 -7.01
N ALA A 67 6.11 8.80 -6.36
CA ALA A 67 6.78 9.88 -7.03
C ALA A 67 7.95 9.40 -7.91
N ILE A 68 8.77 8.47 -7.39
CA ILE A 68 9.89 7.89 -8.14
C ILE A 68 9.38 7.10 -9.34
N LEU A 69 8.41 6.20 -9.15
CA LEU A 69 7.89 5.34 -10.22
C LEU A 69 7.12 6.12 -11.30
N LYS A 70 6.55 7.27 -10.97
CA LYS A 70 5.94 8.18 -11.94
C LYS A 70 6.95 8.76 -12.92
N GLU A 71 8.13 9.19 -12.43
CA GLU A 71 9.19 9.81 -13.22
C GLU A 71 10.19 8.78 -13.79
N TRP A 72 10.30 7.65 -13.12
CA TRP A 72 11.20 6.55 -13.49
C TRP A 72 10.51 5.18 -13.26
N PRO A 73 9.67 4.71 -14.21
CA PRO A 73 8.87 3.49 -14.08
C PRO A 73 9.70 2.21 -13.92
N GLU A 74 10.96 2.20 -14.38
CA GLU A 74 11.86 1.04 -14.26
C GLU A 74 12.62 1.00 -12.92
N ALA A 75 12.41 1.96 -12.03
CA ALA A 75 13.06 1.98 -10.73
C ALA A 75 12.77 0.69 -9.95
N LYS A 76 13.81 0.14 -9.36
CA LYS A 76 13.73 -1.11 -8.59
C LYS A 76 13.69 -0.76 -7.11
N ILE A 77 12.50 -0.80 -6.54
CA ILE A 77 12.25 -0.40 -5.16
C ILE A 77 11.95 -1.62 -4.30
N LEU A 78 12.74 -1.80 -3.25
CA LEU A 78 12.53 -2.76 -2.18
C LEU A 78 12.05 -2.01 -0.93
N ILE A 79 10.84 -2.27 -0.51
CA ILE A 79 10.30 -1.72 0.73
C ILE A 79 10.92 -2.46 1.91
N LEU A 80 11.40 -1.70 2.91
CA LEU A 80 11.92 -2.23 4.16
C LEU A 80 11.23 -1.51 5.32
N THR A 81 10.42 -2.23 6.11
CA THR A 81 9.59 -1.62 7.15
C THR A 81 9.56 -2.43 8.45
N SER A 82 9.20 -1.76 9.55
CA SER A 82 9.01 -2.42 10.84
C SER A 82 7.62 -3.08 11.01
N TYR A 83 6.67 -2.80 10.12
CA TYR A 83 5.27 -3.17 10.29
C TYR A 83 4.70 -3.96 9.12
N LEU A 84 3.95 -5.01 9.45
CA LEU A 84 3.08 -5.75 8.52
C LEU A 84 1.67 -5.12 8.54
N ASP A 85 1.52 -3.95 7.93
CA ASP A 85 0.24 -3.25 7.84
C ASP A 85 -0.33 -3.39 6.42
N ASN A 86 -1.50 -4.02 6.30
CA ASN A 86 -2.14 -4.26 5.02
C ASN A 86 -2.42 -2.96 4.26
N GLU A 87 -2.85 -1.89 4.96
CA GLU A 87 -3.14 -0.59 4.35
C GLU A 87 -1.90 0.06 3.70
N LYS A 88 -0.69 -0.37 4.11
CA LYS A 88 0.58 0.17 3.60
C LYS A 88 1.25 -0.75 2.57
N ILE A 89 1.01 -2.06 2.65
CA ILE A 89 1.63 -3.06 1.75
C ILE A 89 1.08 -2.91 0.33
N TYR A 90 -0.25 -2.90 0.18
CA TYR A 90 -0.88 -2.95 -1.13
C TYR A 90 -0.60 -1.72 -1.99
N PRO A 91 -0.72 -0.47 -1.50
CA PRO A 91 -0.45 0.70 -2.33
C PRO A 91 0.96 0.73 -2.94
N VAL A 92 1.98 0.25 -2.23
CA VAL A 92 3.36 0.27 -2.75
C VAL A 92 3.62 -0.86 -3.75
N LEU A 93 3.00 -2.02 -3.57
CA LEU A 93 3.11 -3.14 -4.51
C LEU A 93 2.33 -2.86 -5.79
N ASP A 94 1.12 -2.31 -5.68
CA ASP A 94 0.29 -1.89 -6.82
C ASP A 94 0.94 -0.75 -7.60
N ALA A 95 1.67 0.13 -6.93
CA ALA A 95 2.47 1.18 -7.56
C ALA A 95 3.65 0.62 -8.38
N GLY A 96 4.07 -0.63 -8.15
CA GLY A 96 5.14 -1.30 -8.87
C GLY A 96 6.42 -1.55 -8.08
N ALA A 97 6.39 -1.43 -6.74
CA ALA A 97 7.52 -1.86 -5.92
C ALA A 97 7.85 -3.33 -6.18
N ARG A 98 9.14 -3.66 -6.25
CA ARG A 98 9.64 -4.99 -6.63
C ARG A 98 9.89 -5.91 -5.45
N GLY A 99 9.75 -5.41 -4.23
CA GLY A 99 9.92 -6.25 -3.06
C GLY A 99 9.41 -5.59 -1.78
N TYR A 100 9.23 -6.43 -0.76
CA TYR A 100 8.78 -6.03 0.56
C TYR A 100 9.41 -6.94 1.62
N MET A 101 10.17 -6.35 2.54
CA MET A 101 10.88 -7.03 3.61
C MET A 101 10.61 -6.35 4.95
N LEU A 102 10.73 -7.11 6.03
CA LEU A 102 10.68 -6.56 7.37
C LEU A 102 12.08 -6.14 7.84
N LYS A 103 12.19 -5.06 8.62
CA LYS A 103 13.42 -4.64 9.30
C LYS A 103 13.90 -5.67 10.35
N THR A 104 13.03 -6.62 10.72
CA THR A 104 13.35 -7.74 11.63
C THR A 104 13.98 -8.92 10.91
N SER A 105 13.97 -8.96 9.58
CA SER A 105 14.67 -9.97 8.77
C SER A 105 16.18 -9.86 8.97
N SER A 106 16.89 -10.97 8.85
CA SER A 106 18.35 -10.98 8.94
C SER A 106 18.99 -10.17 7.81
N ALA A 107 20.20 -9.66 8.04
CA ALA A 107 20.94 -8.89 7.04
C ALA A 107 21.21 -9.72 5.77
N ASP A 108 21.40 -11.04 5.90
CA ASP A 108 21.59 -11.95 4.77
C ASP A 108 20.31 -12.12 3.94
N GLU A 109 19.14 -12.21 4.58
CA GLU A 109 17.85 -12.27 3.88
C GLU A 109 17.57 -10.97 3.13
N ILE A 110 17.84 -9.83 3.76
CA ILE A 110 17.71 -8.51 3.12
C ILE A 110 18.65 -8.40 1.92
N LEU A 111 19.91 -8.81 2.06
CA LEU A 111 20.89 -8.82 0.96
C LEU A 111 20.42 -9.72 -0.21
N HIS A 112 19.88 -10.90 0.10
CA HIS A 112 19.32 -11.79 -0.90
C HIS A 112 18.16 -11.14 -1.65
N ALA A 113 17.26 -10.44 -0.94
CA ALA A 113 16.15 -9.69 -1.53
C ALA A 113 16.67 -8.55 -2.42
N VAL A 114 17.65 -7.78 -1.97
CA VAL A 114 18.30 -6.72 -2.76
C VAL A 114 18.84 -7.27 -4.07
N ARG A 115 19.58 -8.40 -4.04
CA ARG A 115 20.14 -9.05 -5.24
C ARG A 115 19.06 -9.53 -6.21
N LYS A 116 17.92 -10.04 -5.71
CA LYS A 116 16.76 -10.41 -6.55
C LYS A 116 16.17 -9.18 -7.22
N VAL A 117 15.88 -8.15 -6.46
CA VAL A 117 15.30 -6.90 -6.95
C VAL A 117 16.22 -6.23 -7.97
N ALA A 118 17.54 -6.25 -7.76
CA ALA A 118 18.53 -5.77 -8.73
C ALA A 118 18.42 -6.47 -10.11
N LYS A 119 18.08 -7.74 -10.13
CA LYS A 119 17.83 -8.52 -11.36
C LYS A 119 16.45 -8.28 -11.98
N GLY A 120 15.59 -7.50 -11.32
CA GLY A 120 14.20 -7.25 -11.72
C GLY A 120 13.23 -8.35 -11.26
N GLU A 121 13.67 -9.27 -10.40
CA GLU A 121 12.83 -10.29 -9.79
C GLU A 121 12.06 -9.71 -8.61
N PHE A 122 10.94 -10.36 -8.27
CA PHE A 122 10.19 -10.01 -7.05
C PHE A 122 10.84 -10.64 -5.81
N ALA A 123 10.96 -9.85 -4.74
CA ALA A 123 11.44 -10.31 -3.45
C ALA A 123 10.43 -9.94 -2.36
N ILE A 124 9.57 -10.88 -2.00
CA ILE A 124 8.57 -10.70 -0.96
C ILE A 124 8.81 -11.75 0.11
N GLU A 125 8.85 -11.32 1.37
CA GLU A 125 8.95 -12.22 2.52
C GLU A 125 7.74 -13.17 2.61
N THR A 126 7.95 -14.41 3.08
CA THR A 126 6.92 -15.45 3.07
C THR A 126 5.64 -15.05 3.82
N GLU A 127 5.78 -14.31 4.92
CA GLU A 127 4.62 -13.81 5.67
C GLU A 127 3.84 -12.74 4.90
N VAL A 128 4.55 -11.87 4.19
CA VAL A 128 3.96 -10.85 3.31
C VAL A 128 3.33 -11.50 2.09
N SER A 129 4.01 -12.50 1.49
CA SER A 129 3.47 -13.23 0.33
C SER A 129 2.11 -13.87 0.63
N LYS A 130 1.96 -14.50 1.80
CA LYS A 130 0.67 -15.09 2.22
C LYS A 130 -0.43 -14.03 2.34
N LYS A 131 -0.11 -12.85 2.86
CA LYS A 131 -1.07 -11.74 2.97
C LYS A 131 -1.43 -11.16 1.60
N VAL A 132 -0.45 -10.97 0.72
CA VAL A 132 -0.67 -10.48 -0.66
C VAL A 132 -1.50 -11.49 -1.46
N GLU A 133 -1.21 -12.78 -1.33
CA GLU A 133 -1.98 -13.84 -1.98
C GLU A 133 -3.40 -13.91 -1.41
N TYR A 134 -3.55 -13.78 -0.09
CA TYR A 134 -4.85 -13.69 0.56
C TYR A 134 -5.63 -12.46 0.05
N HIS A 135 -5.02 -11.29 -0.05
CA HIS A 135 -5.65 -10.07 -0.55
C HIS A 135 -6.03 -10.20 -2.03
N ARG A 136 -5.15 -10.72 -2.89
CA ARG A 136 -5.45 -10.94 -4.31
C ARG A 136 -6.57 -11.96 -4.54
N ASN A 137 -6.66 -12.96 -3.66
CA ASN A 137 -7.72 -13.98 -3.71
C ASN A 137 -8.99 -13.53 -3.00
N HIS A 138 -8.91 -12.49 -2.17
CA HIS A 138 -10.01 -11.86 -1.45
C HIS A 138 -9.95 -10.36 -1.73
N ILE A 139 -10.08 -9.98 -3.03
CA ILE A 139 -10.38 -8.60 -3.38
C ILE A 139 -11.65 -8.28 -2.59
N GLU A 140 -11.51 -7.40 -1.60
CA GLU A 140 -12.63 -6.98 -0.79
C GLU A 140 -13.61 -6.29 -1.75
N LEU A 141 -14.73 -6.93 -2.04
CA LEU A 141 -15.70 -6.49 -3.05
C LEU A 141 -16.11 -5.02 -2.88
N HIS A 142 -15.97 -4.50 -1.67
CA HIS A 142 -16.25 -3.09 -1.38
C HIS A 142 -15.16 -2.11 -1.87
N GLU A 143 -13.99 -2.56 -2.28
CA GLU A 143 -12.96 -1.69 -2.88
C GLU A 143 -13.42 -1.16 -4.24
N ASP A 144 -14.24 -1.91 -4.96
CA ASP A 144 -14.87 -1.50 -6.22
C ASP A 144 -15.99 -0.46 -6.05
N LEU A 145 -16.38 -0.14 -4.81
CA LEU A 145 -17.37 0.89 -4.56
C LEU A 145 -16.80 2.29 -4.82
N THR A 146 -17.49 3.07 -5.62
CA THR A 146 -17.20 4.50 -5.78
C THR A 146 -17.42 5.25 -4.46
N ALA A 147 -16.82 6.43 -4.29
CA ALA A 147 -17.04 7.28 -3.12
C ALA A 147 -18.54 7.49 -2.84
N ARG A 148 -19.35 7.71 -3.90
CA ARG A 148 -20.79 7.89 -3.79
C ARG A 148 -21.53 6.65 -3.33
N GLU A 149 -21.11 5.49 -3.77
CA GLU A 149 -21.66 4.20 -3.33
C GLU A 149 -21.30 3.91 -1.88
N ARG A 150 -20.10 4.28 -1.43
CA ARG A 150 -19.69 4.19 -0.01
C ARG A 150 -20.54 5.11 0.89
N ASP A 151 -20.78 6.37 0.47
CA ASP A 151 -21.67 7.29 1.20
C ASP A 151 -23.07 6.67 1.36
N ILE A 152 -23.62 6.12 0.27
CA ILE A 152 -24.95 5.51 0.28
C ILE A 152 -24.96 4.25 1.15
N LEU A 153 -23.94 3.40 1.08
CA LEU A 153 -23.82 2.21 1.93
C LEU A 153 -23.79 2.57 3.43
N GLY A 154 -23.07 3.64 3.79
CA GLY A 154 -23.05 4.18 5.15
C GLY A 154 -24.44 4.63 5.64
N LEU A 155 -25.23 5.29 4.78
CA LEU A 155 -26.58 5.70 5.12
C LEU A 155 -27.56 4.51 5.16
N LEU A 156 -27.37 3.50 4.30
CA LEU A 156 -28.12 2.21 4.39
C LEU A 156 -27.87 1.53 5.74
N ALA A 157 -26.61 1.51 6.20
CA ALA A 157 -26.23 0.93 7.48
C ALA A 157 -26.88 1.69 8.67
N LYS A 158 -27.08 3.01 8.56
CA LYS A 158 -27.85 3.83 9.51
C LYS A 158 -29.39 3.61 9.42
N GLY A 159 -29.84 2.64 8.62
CA GLY A 159 -31.25 2.31 8.48
C GLY A 159 -32.06 3.30 7.64
N TYR A 160 -31.41 4.23 6.89
CA TYR A 160 -32.13 5.23 6.10
C TYR A 160 -32.82 4.61 4.89
N GLU A 161 -34.09 4.93 4.69
CA GLU A 161 -34.81 4.58 3.45
C GLU A 161 -34.29 5.37 2.24
N ASN A 162 -34.47 4.85 1.04
CA ASN A 162 -33.97 5.45 -0.19
C ASN A 162 -34.42 6.89 -0.40
N GLN A 163 -35.64 7.26 0.05
CA GLN A 163 -36.12 8.64 -0.02
C GLN A 163 -35.30 9.55 0.89
N ARG A 164 -35.05 9.13 2.14
CA ARG A 164 -34.23 9.89 3.09
C ARG A 164 -32.78 10.04 2.59
N ILE A 165 -32.22 9.00 1.97
CA ILE A 165 -30.89 9.04 1.35
C ILE A 165 -30.87 10.05 0.20
N ALA A 166 -31.93 10.06 -0.63
CA ALA A 166 -32.06 11.02 -1.73
C ALA A 166 -32.06 12.48 -1.23
N ASP A 167 -32.81 12.75 -0.16
CA ASP A 167 -32.91 14.07 0.46
C ASP A 167 -31.57 14.48 1.11
N GLU A 168 -30.94 13.59 1.87
CA GLU A 168 -29.65 13.81 2.56
C GLU A 168 -28.50 14.11 1.57
N LEU A 169 -28.48 13.39 0.46
CA LEU A 169 -27.42 13.49 -0.54
C LEU A 169 -27.73 14.45 -1.70
N PHE A 170 -28.89 15.12 -1.66
CA PHE A 170 -29.37 16.05 -2.71
C PHE A 170 -29.40 15.43 -4.11
N ILE A 171 -29.87 14.17 -4.24
CA ILE A 171 -30.01 13.46 -5.53
C ILE A 171 -31.43 12.90 -5.68
N SER A 172 -31.76 12.45 -6.90
CA SER A 172 -33.08 11.86 -7.13
C SER A 172 -33.22 10.47 -6.50
N LEU A 173 -34.44 10.11 -6.10
CA LEU A 173 -34.76 8.76 -5.63
C LEU A 173 -34.37 7.69 -6.69
N LYS A 174 -34.50 8.00 -7.97
CA LYS A 174 -34.09 7.10 -9.05
C LYS A 174 -32.58 6.86 -9.03
N THR A 175 -31.80 7.92 -8.80
CA THR A 175 -30.32 7.84 -8.70
C THR A 175 -29.92 6.98 -7.51
N VAL A 176 -30.56 7.15 -6.33
CA VAL A 176 -30.30 6.30 -5.16
C VAL A 176 -30.57 4.83 -5.49
N LYS A 177 -31.72 4.52 -6.07
CA LYS A 177 -32.05 3.12 -6.47
C LYS A 177 -31.01 2.51 -7.40
N THR A 178 -30.49 3.30 -8.34
CA THR A 178 -29.42 2.85 -9.26
C THR A 178 -28.13 2.54 -8.47
N HIS A 179 -27.71 3.44 -7.58
CA HIS A 179 -26.53 3.18 -6.76
C HIS A 179 -26.69 1.98 -5.82
N VAL A 180 -27.87 1.83 -5.20
CA VAL A 180 -28.17 0.64 -4.37
C VAL A 180 -28.05 -0.64 -5.20
N SER A 181 -28.63 -0.68 -6.40
CA SER A 181 -28.49 -1.84 -7.30
C SER A 181 -27.03 -2.13 -7.65
N ASN A 182 -26.23 -1.09 -7.92
CA ASN A 182 -24.81 -1.25 -8.20
C ASN A 182 -24.03 -1.76 -6.98
N ILE A 183 -24.34 -1.24 -5.78
CA ILE A 183 -23.74 -1.73 -4.52
C ILE A 183 -24.02 -3.21 -4.34
N LEU A 184 -25.30 -3.64 -4.48
CA LEU A 184 -25.66 -5.04 -4.33
C LEU A 184 -24.92 -5.93 -5.34
N SER A 185 -24.81 -5.48 -6.59
CA SER A 185 -24.07 -6.20 -7.64
C SER A 185 -22.58 -6.28 -7.35
N LYS A 186 -21.95 -5.18 -6.91
CA LYS A 186 -20.51 -5.12 -6.62
C LYS A 186 -20.14 -5.92 -5.37
N LEU A 187 -20.99 -5.91 -4.34
CA LEU A 187 -20.80 -6.69 -3.12
C LEU A 187 -21.24 -8.15 -3.25
N GLU A 188 -21.77 -8.55 -4.42
CA GLU A 188 -22.30 -9.89 -4.68
C GLU A 188 -23.35 -10.36 -3.67
N VAL A 189 -24.20 -9.42 -3.19
CA VAL A 189 -25.25 -9.69 -2.21
C VAL A 189 -26.64 -9.54 -2.83
N SER A 190 -27.63 -10.28 -2.31
CA SER A 190 -28.97 -10.35 -2.91
C SER A 190 -29.90 -9.20 -2.49
N ASP A 191 -29.67 -8.58 -1.34
CA ASP A 191 -30.54 -7.54 -0.81
C ASP A 191 -29.79 -6.53 0.08
N ARG A 192 -30.51 -5.43 0.42
CA ARG A 192 -29.94 -4.34 1.23
C ARG A 192 -29.53 -4.78 2.64
N THR A 193 -30.21 -5.77 3.22
CA THR A 193 -29.88 -6.25 4.56
C THR A 193 -28.54 -6.94 4.55
N GLN A 194 -28.29 -7.78 3.53
CA GLN A 194 -26.98 -8.40 3.35
C GLN A 194 -25.89 -7.38 3.07
N ALA A 195 -26.16 -6.31 2.31
CA ALA A 195 -25.19 -5.24 2.09
C ALA A 195 -24.83 -4.52 3.40
N VAL A 196 -25.81 -4.31 4.27
CA VAL A 196 -25.59 -3.70 5.60
C VAL A 196 -24.78 -4.66 6.50
N VAL A 197 -25.11 -5.95 6.54
CA VAL A 197 -24.32 -6.96 7.28
C VAL A 197 -22.89 -7.02 6.78
N TYR A 198 -22.70 -7.01 5.46
CA TYR A 198 -21.39 -6.93 4.82
C TYR A 198 -20.60 -5.70 5.31
N ALA A 199 -21.23 -4.50 5.30
CA ALA A 199 -20.59 -3.27 5.73
C ALA A 199 -20.11 -3.31 7.20
N PHE A 200 -20.85 -3.95 8.09
CA PHE A 200 -20.45 -4.15 9.48
C PHE A 200 -19.32 -5.18 9.64
N GLN A 201 -19.40 -6.30 8.91
CA GLN A 201 -18.38 -7.36 8.96
C GLN A 201 -17.01 -6.88 8.49
N HIS A 202 -17.00 -5.95 7.50
CA HIS A 202 -15.78 -5.38 6.93
C HIS A 202 -15.42 -4.00 7.50
N HIS A 203 -16.02 -3.60 8.62
CA HIS A 203 -15.73 -2.33 9.33
C HIS A 203 -15.84 -1.06 8.45
N LEU A 204 -16.70 -1.09 7.44
CA LEU A 204 -16.93 0.05 6.53
C LEU A 204 -17.76 1.18 7.16
N VAL A 205 -18.39 0.91 8.31
CA VAL A 205 -19.21 1.86 9.06
C VAL A 205 -18.84 1.79 10.54
N PRO A 206 -18.79 2.95 11.25
CA PRO A 206 -18.51 2.98 12.68
C PRO A 206 -19.57 2.19 13.46
N GLN A 207 -19.14 1.43 14.47
CA GLN A 207 -20.07 0.69 15.35
C GLN A 207 -20.77 1.57 16.38
N ASP A 208 -20.28 2.82 16.58
CA ASP A 208 -20.73 3.73 17.62
C ASP A 208 -21.88 4.69 17.18
N ASP A 209 -22.38 4.59 15.97
CA ASP A 209 -23.40 5.49 15.40
C ASP A 209 -24.86 4.97 15.55
N PHE A 210 -25.11 4.02 16.50
CA PHE A 210 -26.44 3.39 16.72
C PHE A 210 -26.91 3.49 18.15
#